data_055ebe183391e0c9b64e447f04cfbe76
#
_entry.id   055ebe183391e0c9b64e447f04cfbe76
#
_cell.length_a   1.000
_cell.length_b   1.000
_cell.length_c   1.000
_cell.angle_alpha   90.00
_cell.angle_beta   90.00
_cell.angle_gamma   90.00
#
_symmetry.space_group_name_H-M   'P 1'
#
loop_
_entity.id
_entity.type
_entity.pdbx_description
1 polymer ?
#
loop_
_entity_poly.entity_id
_entity_poly.type
_entity_poly.pdbx_seq_one_letter_code
_entity_poly.pdbx_strand_id
1 'polypeptide(L)'
;RSENMISQTDKAELLERFLHYVSFDTQSKPNAKHSPSSVGQMKLAMQLQKELIQLGLENVEVSKFAVVTAFLPANDPNLMKTIGLIAHLDTSPQCSGKNVRAEVIEQYRGGDIALGIGEEFISPVYYSFMQKLVGQTLIVADGTTLRGADNKAGIADIMTALSILQKESIPHCNIRVAFTPDEEIGLGIHYFPMEKFSCDWAYTIDGGEVGELEYENFNAATAKVRFFGLSIHPGYAKGKMVNALTLACEFQQVFPVDEVPEKTDGKAGFYHLEDFSGDIGQVELTYLIRDFDE
;
A
#
# COMPACT_ATOMS: atom_id res chain seq x y z
N ARG A 1 26.87 -8.01 -19.98
CA ARG A 1 25.47 -7.74 -20.43
C ARG A 1 24.68 -7.20 -19.24
N SER A 2 24.92 -6.01 -18.88
CA SER A 2 24.19 -5.24 -17.87
C SER A 2 24.35 -3.78 -18.26
N GLU A 3 23.33 -3.10 -18.47
CA GLU A 3 23.17 -1.66 -18.30
C GLU A 3 21.99 -1.05 -19.08
N ASN A 4 21.29 -1.81 -19.98
CA ASN A 4 20.08 -1.28 -20.62
C ASN A 4 19.13 -2.43 -21.04
N MET A 5 18.61 -3.21 -20.09
CA MET A 5 17.51 -4.14 -20.40
C MET A 5 16.18 -3.40 -20.63
N ILE A 6 16.03 -2.20 -20.12
CA ILE A 6 14.80 -1.40 -20.23
C ILE A 6 15.08 -0.23 -21.18
N SER A 7 14.43 -0.22 -22.35
CA SER A 7 14.56 0.84 -23.33
C SER A 7 13.90 2.15 -22.88
N GLN A 8 14.20 3.26 -23.57
CA GLN A 8 13.49 4.53 -23.31
C GLN A 8 11.99 4.43 -23.62
N THR A 9 11.62 3.58 -24.59
CA THR A 9 10.23 3.30 -24.92
C THR A 9 9.52 2.58 -23.78
N ASP A 10 10.18 1.60 -23.13
CA ASP A 10 9.61 0.87 -22.00
C ASP A 10 9.44 1.76 -20.77
N LYS A 11 10.40 2.67 -20.53
CA LYS A 11 10.29 3.69 -19.47
C LYS A 11 9.11 4.63 -19.71
N ALA A 12 8.90 5.02 -20.95
CA ALA A 12 7.76 5.88 -21.33
C ALA A 12 6.43 5.13 -21.14
N GLU A 13 6.37 3.83 -21.53
CA GLU A 13 5.20 2.99 -21.32
C GLU A 13 4.90 2.79 -19.82
N LEU A 14 5.92 2.56 -19.00
CA LEU A 14 5.78 2.44 -17.55
C LEU A 14 5.18 3.72 -16.95
N LEU A 15 5.73 4.88 -17.33
CA LEU A 15 5.24 6.18 -16.86
C LEU A 15 3.79 6.41 -17.28
N GLU A 16 3.45 6.13 -18.55
CA GLU A 16 2.08 6.28 -19.06
C GLU A 16 1.09 5.40 -18.31
N ARG A 17 1.43 4.11 -18.07
CA ARG A 17 0.62 3.20 -17.27
C ARG A 17 0.42 3.72 -15.84
N PHE A 18 1.50 4.11 -15.18
CA PHE A 18 1.43 4.64 -13.83
C PHE A 18 0.51 5.86 -13.75
N LEU A 19 0.72 6.87 -14.62
CA LEU A 19 -0.12 8.07 -14.67
C LEU A 19 -1.59 7.74 -14.97
N HIS A 20 -1.83 6.75 -15.83
CA HIS A 20 -3.19 6.28 -16.10
C HIS A 20 -3.82 5.64 -14.86
N TYR A 21 -3.10 4.74 -14.17
CA TYR A 21 -3.65 4.02 -13.01
C TYR A 21 -3.90 4.93 -11.80
N VAL A 22 -3.05 5.93 -11.56
CA VAL A 22 -3.28 6.90 -10.47
C VAL A 22 -4.49 7.81 -10.72
N SER A 23 -4.98 7.90 -11.96
CA SER A 23 -6.21 8.63 -12.26
C SER A 23 -7.49 7.98 -11.71
N PHE A 24 -7.43 6.68 -11.36
CA PHE A 24 -8.55 6.00 -10.73
C PHE A 24 -8.57 6.29 -9.22
N ASP A 25 -9.69 6.78 -8.72
CA ASP A 25 -9.93 6.93 -7.29
C ASP A 25 -10.29 5.56 -6.69
N THR A 26 -9.27 4.90 -6.12
CA THR A 26 -9.39 3.55 -5.56
C THR A 26 -9.25 3.52 -4.03
N GLN A 27 -9.37 4.68 -3.36
CA GLN A 27 -9.24 4.78 -1.92
C GLN A 27 -10.12 3.74 -1.21
N SER A 28 -9.52 2.93 -0.32
CA SER A 28 -10.25 1.98 0.51
C SER A 28 -11.04 2.70 1.60
N LYS A 29 -12.09 2.06 2.09
CA LYS A 29 -12.97 2.63 3.12
C LYS A 29 -12.82 1.87 4.43
N PRO A 30 -12.35 2.53 5.50
CA PRO A 30 -12.27 1.92 6.82
C PRO A 30 -13.61 1.35 7.26
N ASN A 31 -13.58 0.25 7.98
CA ASN A 31 -14.76 -0.44 8.52
C ASN A 31 -15.76 -0.94 7.44
N ALA A 32 -15.34 -1.07 6.19
CA ALA A 32 -16.16 -1.69 5.17
C ALA A 32 -16.49 -3.14 5.54
N LYS A 33 -17.73 -3.55 5.25
CA LYS A 33 -18.21 -4.92 5.54
C LYS A 33 -18.16 -5.82 4.30
N HIS A 34 -17.71 -5.31 3.18
CA HIS A 34 -17.64 -6.02 1.89
C HIS A 34 -16.45 -5.48 1.08
N SER A 35 -15.92 -6.32 0.23
CA SER A 35 -14.88 -5.98 -0.73
C SER A 35 -15.45 -6.06 -2.16
N PRO A 36 -15.05 -5.17 -3.09
CA PRO A 36 -14.19 -4.01 -2.85
C PRO A 36 -14.94 -2.94 -2.04
N SER A 37 -14.22 -2.26 -1.15
CA SER A 37 -14.79 -1.20 -0.30
C SER A 37 -15.14 0.07 -1.08
N SER A 38 -14.57 0.23 -2.28
CA SER A 38 -14.88 1.35 -3.18
C SER A 38 -15.06 0.89 -4.63
N VAL A 39 -15.94 1.60 -5.34
CA VAL A 39 -16.25 1.31 -6.77
C VAL A 39 -15.04 1.52 -7.67
N GLY A 40 -14.12 2.42 -7.29
CA GLY A 40 -12.91 2.72 -8.06
C GLY A 40 -12.01 1.51 -8.24
N GLN A 41 -11.89 0.66 -7.24
CA GLN A 41 -11.10 -0.56 -7.30
C GLN A 41 -11.64 -1.52 -8.39
N MET A 42 -12.96 -1.72 -8.45
CA MET A 42 -13.57 -2.52 -9.51
C MET A 42 -13.33 -1.92 -10.90
N LYS A 43 -13.38 -0.58 -11.04
CA LYS A 43 -13.10 0.09 -12.32
C LYS A 43 -11.67 -0.15 -12.77
N LEU A 44 -10.70 -0.03 -11.87
CA LEU A 44 -9.29 -0.32 -12.16
C LEU A 44 -9.10 -1.80 -12.49
N ALA A 45 -9.71 -2.71 -11.73
CA ALA A 45 -9.68 -4.15 -11.99
C ALA A 45 -10.16 -4.49 -13.41
N MET A 46 -11.25 -3.91 -13.85
CA MET A 46 -11.78 -4.11 -15.21
C MET A 46 -10.89 -3.49 -16.30
N GLN A 47 -10.20 -2.41 -16.01
CA GLN A 47 -9.21 -1.83 -16.92
C GLN A 47 -8.02 -2.76 -17.08
N LEU A 48 -7.48 -3.27 -15.97
CA LEU A 48 -6.35 -4.22 -15.96
C LEU A 48 -6.72 -5.53 -16.67
N GLN A 49 -7.95 -6.02 -16.49
CA GLN A 49 -8.43 -7.19 -17.25
C GLN A 49 -8.30 -6.99 -18.75
N LYS A 50 -8.75 -5.84 -19.26
CA LYS A 50 -8.66 -5.53 -20.69
C LYS A 50 -7.21 -5.51 -21.18
N GLU A 51 -6.33 -4.88 -20.41
CA GLU A 51 -4.91 -4.78 -20.76
C GLU A 51 -4.22 -6.15 -20.72
N LEU A 52 -4.50 -6.99 -19.72
CA LEU A 52 -3.96 -8.36 -19.62
C LEU A 52 -4.41 -9.23 -20.80
N ILE A 53 -5.67 -9.11 -21.22
CA ILE A 53 -6.18 -9.77 -22.43
C ILE A 53 -5.44 -9.27 -23.69
N GLN A 54 -5.23 -7.96 -23.81
CA GLN A 54 -4.50 -7.36 -24.93
C GLN A 54 -3.04 -7.79 -24.97
N LEU A 55 -2.41 -8.01 -23.81
CA LEU A 55 -1.07 -8.57 -23.70
C LEU A 55 -1.01 -10.07 -24.00
N GLY A 56 -2.15 -10.73 -24.24
CA GLY A 56 -2.21 -12.14 -24.61
C GLY A 56 -2.11 -13.12 -23.43
N LEU A 57 -2.38 -12.67 -22.21
CA LEU A 57 -2.44 -13.58 -21.06
C LEU A 57 -3.70 -14.45 -21.12
N GLU A 58 -3.59 -15.63 -20.56
CA GLU A 58 -4.65 -16.62 -20.46
C GLU A 58 -5.40 -16.55 -19.13
N ASN A 59 -6.60 -17.11 -19.08
CA ASN A 59 -7.40 -17.24 -17.85
C ASN A 59 -7.57 -15.91 -17.11
N VAL A 60 -7.76 -14.82 -17.85
CA VAL A 60 -7.91 -13.48 -17.26
C VAL A 60 -9.31 -13.34 -16.69
N GLU A 61 -9.40 -13.30 -15.37
CA GLU A 61 -10.66 -13.20 -14.63
C GLU A 61 -10.68 -11.99 -13.70
N VAL A 62 -11.84 -11.38 -13.51
CA VAL A 62 -12.13 -10.44 -12.44
C VAL A 62 -13.26 -11.00 -11.59
N SER A 63 -13.01 -11.22 -10.32
CA SER A 63 -14.04 -11.68 -9.41
C SER A 63 -15.02 -10.58 -9.03
N LYS A 64 -16.19 -10.96 -8.47
CA LYS A 64 -17.14 -9.98 -7.90
C LYS A 64 -16.56 -9.13 -6.76
N PHE A 65 -15.44 -9.54 -6.21
CA PHE A 65 -14.69 -8.84 -5.17
C PHE A 65 -13.55 -7.98 -5.72
N ALA A 66 -13.48 -7.78 -7.04
CA ALA A 66 -12.42 -7.04 -7.74
C ALA A 66 -11.02 -7.69 -7.68
N VAL A 67 -10.89 -8.95 -7.28
CA VAL A 67 -9.63 -9.67 -7.45
C VAL A 67 -9.45 -9.99 -8.93
N VAL A 68 -8.35 -9.52 -9.51
CA VAL A 68 -7.93 -9.84 -10.89
C VAL A 68 -6.96 -10.99 -10.83
N THR A 69 -7.10 -11.98 -11.70
CA THR A 69 -6.12 -13.05 -11.90
C THR A 69 -5.85 -13.27 -13.37
N ALA A 70 -4.61 -13.64 -13.70
CA ALA A 70 -4.21 -13.97 -15.07
C ALA A 70 -3.06 -14.97 -15.08
N PHE A 71 -2.80 -15.56 -16.23
CA PHE A 71 -1.75 -16.54 -16.42
C PHE A 71 -0.98 -16.27 -17.71
N LEU A 72 0.34 -16.21 -17.61
CA LEU A 72 1.26 -16.21 -18.75
C LEU A 72 1.97 -17.57 -18.78
N PRO A 73 1.69 -18.43 -19.77
CA PRO A 73 2.37 -19.72 -19.93
C PRO A 73 3.87 -19.54 -20.19
N ALA A 74 4.68 -20.44 -19.66
CA ALA A 74 6.10 -20.48 -19.99
C ALA A 74 6.33 -20.60 -21.51
N ASN A 75 7.31 -19.89 -22.02
CA ASN A 75 7.76 -20.00 -23.42
C ASN A 75 9.09 -20.77 -23.57
N ASP A 76 9.70 -21.20 -22.45
CA ASP A 76 10.89 -22.04 -22.42
C ASP A 76 10.58 -23.34 -21.67
N PRO A 77 10.66 -24.52 -22.34
CA PRO A 77 10.36 -25.80 -21.72
C PRO A 77 11.34 -26.22 -20.61
N ASN A 78 12.47 -25.54 -20.48
CA ASN A 78 13.42 -25.79 -19.38
C ASN A 78 13.07 -25.01 -18.11
N LEU A 79 12.17 -24.04 -18.18
CA LEU A 79 11.74 -23.20 -17.07
C LEU A 79 10.40 -23.68 -16.51
N MET A 80 10.41 -24.81 -15.77
CA MET A 80 9.20 -25.53 -15.33
C MET A 80 8.51 -24.92 -14.08
N LYS A 81 9.10 -23.90 -13.46
CA LYS A 81 8.52 -23.28 -12.27
C LYS A 81 7.37 -22.35 -12.60
N THR A 82 6.52 -22.11 -11.61
CA THR A 82 5.47 -21.10 -11.67
C THR A 82 5.73 -20.06 -10.58
N ILE A 83 5.88 -18.82 -10.98
CA ILE A 83 6.01 -17.68 -10.07
C ILE A 83 4.72 -16.88 -10.03
N GLY A 84 4.43 -16.27 -8.89
CA GLY A 84 3.34 -15.33 -8.72
C GLY A 84 3.86 -13.88 -8.66
N LEU A 85 3.13 -12.95 -9.28
CA LEU A 85 3.34 -11.50 -9.15
C LEU A 85 2.05 -10.88 -8.62
N ILE A 86 2.14 -10.17 -7.52
CA ILE A 86 0.98 -9.61 -6.80
C ILE A 86 1.20 -8.12 -6.55
N ALA A 87 0.15 -7.31 -6.71
CA ALA A 87 0.09 -5.93 -6.25
C ALA A 87 -1.34 -5.59 -5.84
N HIS A 88 -1.55 -4.54 -5.03
CA HIS A 88 -2.90 -4.17 -4.63
C HIS A 88 -3.44 -2.97 -5.41
N LEU A 89 -4.78 -2.91 -5.53
CA LEU A 89 -5.52 -1.94 -6.32
C LEU A 89 -5.83 -0.66 -5.55
N ASP A 90 -6.06 -0.80 -4.26
CA ASP A 90 -6.52 0.29 -3.41
C ASP A 90 -5.39 1.23 -2.99
N THR A 91 -5.77 2.33 -2.45
CA THR A 91 -4.89 3.30 -1.81
C THR A 91 -5.36 3.57 -0.39
N SER A 92 -4.45 4.01 0.45
CA SER A 92 -4.68 4.26 1.86
C SER A 92 -5.90 5.15 2.13
N PRO A 93 -6.70 4.84 3.16
CA PRO A 93 -7.83 5.67 3.57
C PRO A 93 -7.41 7.00 4.23
N GLN A 94 -6.14 7.18 4.57
CA GLN A 94 -5.66 8.33 5.34
C GLN A 94 -5.73 9.64 4.57
N CYS A 95 -5.63 9.61 3.24
CA CYS A 95 -5.69 10.79 2.40
C CYS A 95 -6.43 10.49 1.09
N SER A 96 -7.02 11.54 0.50
CA SER A 96 -7.81 11.39 -0.73
C SER A 96 -6.96 10.93 -1.91
N GLY A 97 -7.42 9.91 -2.64
CA GLY A 97 -6.88 9.48 -3.93
C GLY A 97 -7.65 10.06 -5.13
N LYS A 98 -8.52 11.06 -4.91
CA LYS A 98 -9.37 11.63 -5.96
C LYS A 98 -8.70 12.79 -6.69
N ASN A 99 -8.75 12.75 -8.02
CA ASN A 99 -8.19 13.80 -8.87
C ASN A 99 -6.68 14.02 -8.64
N VAL A 100 -5.93 12.96 -8.49
CA VAL A 100 -4.48 13.01 -8.33
C VAL A 100 -3.85 13.82 -9.48
N ARG A 101 -3.08 14.83 -9.13
CA ARG A 101 -2.30 15.62 -10.07
C ARG A 101 -0.83 15.25 -9.90
N ALA A 102 -0.38 14.36 -10.77
CA ALA A 102 1.01 13.92 -10.77
C ALA A 102 1.85 14.89 -11.61
N GLU A 103 3.01 15.26 -11.08
CA GLU A 103 4.03 16.05 -11.76
C GLU A 103 5.29 15.22 -11.93
N VAL A 104 5.88 15.27 -13.11
CA VAL A 104 7.12 14.56 -13.45
C VAL A 104 8.28 15.56 -13.40
N ILE A 105 9.22 15.31 -12.52
CA ILE A 105 10.44 16.12 -12.36
C ILE A 105 11.60 15.34 -12.98
N GLU A 106 11.99 15.74 -14.18
CA GLU A 106 13.12 15.12 -14.86
C GLU A 106 14.44 15.58 -14.25
N GLN A 107 15.38 14.64 -14.09
CA GLN A 107 16.74 14.90 -13.62
C GLN A 107 16.76 15.77 -12.34
N TYR A 108 16.12 15.30 -11.29
CA TYR A 108 16.09 16.03 -10.01
C TYR A 108 17.49 16.51 -9.62
N ARG A 109 17.63 17.81 -9.37
CA ARG A 109 18.93 18.48 -9.14
C ARG A 109 19.30 18.61 -7.65
N GLY A 110 18.50 18.06 -6.76
CA GLY A 110 18.62 18.30 -5.33
C GLY A 110 17.83 19.53 -4.87
N GLY A 111 17.72 19.70 -3.55
CA GLY A 111 16.97 20.80 -2.94
C GLY A 111 15.49 20.48 -2.77
N ASP A 112 14.73 21.50 -2.38
CA ASP A 112 13.32 21.38 -2.09
C ASP A 112 12.50 21.22 -3.37
N ILE A 113 11.45 20.41 -3.29
CA ILE A 113 10.45 20.24 -4.35
C ILE A 113 9.16 20.90 -3.87
N ALA A 114 8.76 22.00 -4.50
CA ALA A 114 7.47 22.63 -4.24
C ALA A 114 6.33 21.71 -4.72
N LEU A 115 5.26 21.60 -3.94
CA LEU A 115 4.09 20.78 -4.26
C LEU A 115 2.93 21.68 -4.68
N GLY A 116 2.54 21.60 -5.95
CA GLY A 116 1.41 22.37 -6.46
C GLY A 116 1.61 23.90 -6.38
N ILE A 117 0.56 24.61 -5.99
CA ILE A 117 0.52 26.09 -5.93
C ILE A 117 0.67 26.59 -4.47
N GLY A 118 0.73 25.69 -3.50
CA GLY A 118 0.77 26.03 -2.07
C GLY A 118 2.17 26.33 -1.53
N GLU A 119 2.26 26.48 -0.24
CA GLU A 119 3.53 26.61 0.50
C GLU A 119 4.12 25.25 0.89
N GLU A 120 3.47 24.14 0.50
CA GLU A 120 3.92 22.80 0.81
C GLU A 120 5.10 22.40 -0.06
N PHE A 121 6.06 21.72 0.54
CA PHE A 121 7.25 21.22 -0.15
C PHE A 121 7.78 19.95 0.49
N ILE A 122 8.50 19.15 -0.31
CA ILE A 122 9.30 18.02 0.15
C ILE A 122 10.76 18.45 0.16
N SER A 123 11.45 18.28 1.28
CA SER A 123 12.82 18.78 1.46
C SER A 123 13.78 17.68 1.87
N PRO A 124 15.00 17.62 1.31
CA PRO A 124 16.06 16.72 1.78
C PRO A 124 16.53 17.03 3.21
N VAL A 125 16.15 18.16 3.78
CA VAL A 125 16.38 18.48 5.20
C VAL A 125 15.55 17.56 6.10
N TYR A 126 14.31 17.26 5.71
CA TYR A 126 13.43 16.36 6.44
C TYR A 126 13.53 14.91 5.95
N TYR A 127 13.84 14.72 4.66
CA TYR A 127 13.88 13.43 3.98
C TYR A 127 15.25 13.21 3.35
N SER A 128 16.23 12.83 4.17
CA SER A 128 17.64 12.70 3.75
C SER A 128 17.87 11.74 2.58
N PHE A 129 16.99 10.73 2.38
CA PHE A 129 17.06 9.81 1.25
C PHE A 129 16.95 10.52 -0.11
N MET A 130 16.34 11.71 -0.17
CA MET A 130 16.23 12.48 -1.41
C MET A 130 17.59 12.83 -2.02
N GLN A 131 18.65 12.88 -1.23
CA GLN A 131 20.01 13.09 -1.74
C GLN A 131 20.48 11.96 -2.67
N LYS A 132 20.00 10.73 -2.44
CA LYS A 132 20.27 9.57 -3.30
C LYS A 132 19.53 9.64 -4.65
N LEU A 133 18.51 10.50 -4.75
CA LEU A 133 17.65 10.64 -5.94
C LEU A 133 18.13 11.70 -6.93
N VAL A 134 19.23 12.40 -6.65
CA VAL A 134 19.79 13.40 -7.55
C VAL A 134 20.14 12.78 -8.91
N GLY A 135 19.67 13.40 -9.98
CA GLY A 135 19.82 12.92 -11.36
C GLY A 135 18.73 11.95 -11.81
N GLN A 136 17.85 11.51 -10.91
CA GLN A 136 16.72 10.63 -11.26
C GLN A 136 15.49 11.42 -11.67
N THR A 137 14.57 10.77 -12.39
CA THR A 137 13.24 11.30 -12.67
C THR A 137 12.32 10.93 -11.51
N LEU A 138 11.67 11.94 -10.93
CA LEU A 138 10.76 11.79 -9.81
C LEU A 138 9.32 12.07 -10.25
N ILE A 139 8.37 11.37 -9.65
CA ILE A 139 6.95 11.66 -9.82
C ILE A 139 6.40 12.05 -8.46
N VAL A 140 5.85 13.25 -8.37
CA VAL A 140 5.25 13.79 -7.14
C VAL A 140 3.78 14.12 -7.37
N ALA A 141 3.01 14.23 -6.28
CA ALA A 141 1.66 14.80 -6.33
C ALA A 141 1.70 16.26 -5.88
N ASP A 142 0.61 16.99 -6.11
CA ASP A 142 0.50 18.43 -5.79
C ASP A 142 0.30 18.75 -4.29
N GLY A 143 0.48 17.79 -3.41
CA GLY A 143 0.31 17.95 -1.96
C GLY A 143 -1.15 17.84 -1.47
N THR A 144 -2.13 17.93 -2.36
CA THR A 144 -3.57 17.88 -1.97
C THR A 144 -4.13 16.46 -1.91
N THR A 145 -3.42 15.49 -2.47
CA THR A 145 -3.84 14.08 -2.54
C THR A 145 -2.69 13.14 -2.25
N LEU A 146 -3.02 11.86 -1.96
CA LEU A 146 -2.05 10.78 -2.11
C LEU A 146 -1.55 10.71 -3.55
N ARG A 147 -0.27 10.40 -3.73
CA ARG A 147 0.32 10.12 -5.04
C ARG A 147 -0.25 8.83 -5.66
N GLY A 148 -0.67 7.88 -4.81
CA GLY A 148 -1.19 6.57 -5.20
C GLY A 148 -0.11 5.63 -5.75
N ALA A 149 1.18 5.93 -5.52
CA ALA A 149 2.28 5.05 -5.92
C ALA A 149 2.20 3.70 -5.21
N ASP A 150 1.81 3.72 -3.98
CA ASP A 150 1.40 2.59 -3.19
C ASP A 150 -0.09 2.33 -3.47
N ASN A 151 -0.44 1.26 -4.23
CA ASN A 151 0.51 0.35 -4.89
C ASN A 151 0.32 0.32 -6.43
N LYS A 152 -0.07 1.43 -7.04
CA LYS A 152 -0.24 1.50 -8.51
C LYS A 152 1.09 1.52 -9.26
N ALA A 153 2.21 1.79 -8.57
CA ALA A 153 3.54 1.60 -9.12
C ALA A 153 3.82 0.11 -9.34
N GLY A 154 3.61 -0.73 -8.33
CA GLY A 154 3.75 -2.18 -8.46
C GLY A 154 2.85 -2.77 -9.56
N ILE A 155 1.62 -2.27 -9.70
CA ILE A 155 0.76 -2.66 -10.84
C ILE A 155 1.41 -2.28 -12.18
N ALA A 156 1.90 -1.04 -12.30
CA ALA A 156 2.52 -0.56 -13.54
C ALA A 156 3.79 -1.33 -13.86
N ASP A 157 4.60 -1.66 -12.87
CA ASP A 157 5.81 -2.47 -13.01
C ASP A 157 5.49 -3.87 -13.52
N ILE A 158 4.54 -4.56 -12.90
CA ILE A 158 4.10 -5.90 -13.33
C ILE A 158 3.59 -5.84 -14.79
N MET A 159 2.70 -4.92 -15.11
CA MET A 159 2.10 -4.80 -16.45
C MET A 159 3.14 -4.48 -17.51
N THR A 160 4.12 -3.64 -17.19
CA THR A 160 5.20 -3.29 -18.13
C THR A 160 6.19 -4.44 -18.30
N ALA A 161 6.54 -5.14 -17.22
CA ALA A 161 7.38 -6.33 -17.29
C ALA A 161 6.75 -7.42 -18.19
N LEU A 162 5.45 -7.69 -18.04
CA LEU A 162 4.71 -8.61 -18.90
C LEU A 162 4.72 -8.16 -20.36
N SER A 163 4.54 -6.86 -20.62
CA SER A 163 4.61 -6.28 -21.96
C SER A 163 5.98 -6.51 -22.60
N ILE A 164 7.06 -6.28 -21.88
CA ILE A 164 8.44 -6.49 -22.35
C ILE A 164 8.67 -7.98 -22.64
N LEU A 165 8.30 -8.88 -21.73
CA LEU A 165 8.45 -10.33 -21.91
C LEU A 165 7.80 -10.81 -23.21
N GLN A 166 6.59 -10.32 -23.50
CA GLN A 166 5.83 -10.69 -24.69
C GLN A 166 6.41 -10.07 -25.96
N LYS A 167 6.73 -8.78 -25.96
CA LYS A 167 7.25 -8.06 -27.13
C LYS A 167 8.62 -8.59 -27.58
N GLU A 168 9.50 -8.85 -26.63
CA GLU A 168 10.87 -9.24 -26.90
C GLU A 168 11.07 -10.77 -26.91
N SER A 169 10.00 -11.54 -26.67
CA SER A 169 10.05 -13.02 -26.59
C SER A 169 11.13 -13.52 -25.64
N ILE A 170 11.28 -12.85 -24.50
CA ILE A 170 12.27 -13.22 -23.47
C ILE A 170 11.89 -14.58 -22.89
N PRO A 171 12.82 -15.55 -22.77
CA PRO A 171 12.54 -16.83 -22.13
C PRO A 171 12.09 -16.64 -20.68
N HIS A 172 10.94 -17.20 -20.33
CA HIS A 172 10.37 -17.10 -19.00
C HIS A 172 9.63 -18.39 -18.57
N CYS A 173 9.53 -18.58 -17.27
CA CYS A 173 8.72 -19.62 -16.65
C CYS A 173 7.21 -19.26 -16.68
N ASN A 174 6.38 -20.13 -16.14
CA ASN A 174 4.97 -19.79 -15.91
C ASN A 174 4.85 -18.60 -14.94
N ILE A 175 4.00 -17.63 -15.26
CA ILE A 175 3.75 -16.46 -14.42
C ILE A 175 2.26 -16.37 -14.10
N ARG A 176 1.93 -16.39 -12.81
CA ARG A 176 0.62 -16.05 -12.29
C ARG A 176 0.61 -14.57 -11.88
N VAL A 177 -0.43 -13.86 -12.24
CA VAL A 177 -0.60 -12.44 -11.86
C VAL A 177 -1.86 -12.31 -11.03
N ALA A 178 -1.79 -11.54 -9.95
CA ALA A 178 -2.96 -11.15 -9.21
C ALA A 178 -2.91 -9.67 -8.81
N PHE A 179 -4.06 -8.98 -8.94
CA PHE A 179 -4.26 -7.66 -8.36
C PHE A 179 -5.40 -7.75 -7.35
N THR A 180 -5.14 -7.29 -6.11
CA THR A 180 -6.03 -7.49 -4.96
C THR A 180 -6.67 -6.18 -4.50
N PRO A 181 -7.93 -6.19 -4.07
CA PRO A 181 -8.57 -5.03 -3.46
C PRO A 181 -8.29 -4.96 -1.97
N ASP A 182 -8.52 -3.78 -1.36
CA ASP A 182 -8.65 -3.57 0.09
C ASP A 182 -7.50 -4.13 0.95
N GLU A 183 -6.27 -4.05 0.43
CA GLU A 183 -5.07 -4.43 1.16
C GLU A 183 -4.88 -3.52 2.38
N GLU A 184 -4.97 -2.21 2.18
CA GLU A 184 -4.76 -1.13 3.16
C GLU A 184 -5.71 -1.16 4.38
N ILE A 185 -6.75 -2.00 4.29
CA ILE A 185 -7.70 -2.24 5.39
C ILE A 185 -7.80 -3.72 5.77
N GLY A 186 -6.90 -4.56 5.25
CA GLY A 186 -6.77 -5.97 5.59
C GLY A 186 -7.92 -6.87 5.14
N LEU A 187 -8.78 -6.44 4.20
CA LEU A 187 -9.93 -7.24 3.75
C LEU A 187 -9.65 -8.10 2.52
N GLY A 188 -8.75 -7.67 1.64
CA GLY A 188 -8.54 -8.30 0.32
C GLY A 188 -8.15 -9.76 0.37
N ILE A 189 -7.33 -10.13 1.34
CA ILE A 189 -6.83 -11.50 1.52
C ILE A 189 -7.93 -12.53 1.71
N HIS A 190 -9.07 -12.17 2.30
CA HIS A 190 -10.19 -13.08 2.54
C HIS A 190 -10.86 -13.58 1.25
N TYR A 191 -10.66 -12.87 0.15
CA TYR A 191 -11.27 -13.18 -1.15
C TYR A 191 -10.26 -13.65 -2.18
N PHE A 192 -9.00 -13.84 -1.78
CA PHE A 192 -7.95 -14.28 -2.67
C PHE A 192 -8.14 -15.76 -3.07
N PRO A 193 -8.14 -16.08 -4.38
CA PRO A 193 -8.44 -17.42 -4.88
C PRO A 193 -7.20 -18.34 -4.82
N MET A 194 -6.76 -18.73 -3.63
CA MET A 194 -5.52 -19.50 -3.39
C MET A 194 -5.38 -20.73 -4.29
N GLU A 195 -6.45 -21.51 -4.46
CA GLU A 195 -6.42 -22.73 -5.28
C GLU A 195 -6.16 -22.43 -6.77
N LYS A 196 -6.74 -21.34 -7.28
CA LYS A 196 -6.56 -20.92 -8.68
C LYS A 196 -5.20 -20.25 -8.92
N PHE A 197 -4.66 -19.59 -7.90
CA PHE A 197 -3.39 -18.86 -7.98
C PHE A 197 -2.18 -19.75 -7.72
N SER A 198 -2.34 -21.04 -7.56
CA SER A 198 -1.26 -21.99 -7.24
C SER A 198 0.04 -21.71 -8.00
N CYS A 199 1.12 -21.45 -7.28
CA CYS A 199 2.46 -21.18 -7.76
C CYS A 199 3.52 -21.77 -6.82
N ASP A 200 4.77 -21.90 -7.26
CA ASP A 200 5.86 -22.38 -6.40
C ASP A 200 6.22 -21.33 -5.32
N TRP A 201 6.23 -20.05 -5.70
CA TRP A 201 6.35 -18.89 -4.80
C TRP A 201 5.79 -17.65 -5.49
N ALA A 202 5.50 -16.61 -4.72
CA ALA A 202 5.03 -15.34 -5.24
C ALA A 202 5.84 -14.17 -4.68
N TYR A 203 5.91 -13.11 -5.47
CA TYR A 203 6.42 -11.80 -5.06
C TYR A 203 5.27 -10.82 -5.00
N THR A 204 5.10 -10.16 -3.86
CA THR A 204 4.29 -8.95 -3.77
C THR A 204 5.19 -7.77 -4.14
N ILE A 205 4.82 -7.08 -5.21
CA ILE A 205 5.54 -5.90 -5.68
C ILE A 205 4.89 -4.70 -5.01
N ASP A 206 5.50 -4.25 -3.94
CA ASP A 206 4.96 -3.20 -3.09
C ASP A 206 6.05 -2.20 -2.68
N GLY A 207 5.72 -1.21 -1.84
CA GLY A 207 6.61 -0.12 -1.47
C GLY A 207 7.98 -0.57 -0.94
N GLY A 208 8.91 0.37 -0.79
CA GLY A 208 10.27 0.13 -0.33
C GLY A 208 11.35 0.71 -1.24
N GLU A 209 12.61 0.58 -0.86
CA GLU A 209 13.75 1.01 -1.68
C GLU A 209 13.99 0.02 -2.83
N VAL A 210 14.44 0.53 -3.98
CA VAL A 210 14.76 -0.33 -5.13
C VAL A 210 15.85 -1.34 -4.78
N GLY A 211 15.54 -2.63 -4.97
CA GLY A 211 16.44 -3.74 -4.67
C GLY A 211 16.28 -4.35 -3.28
N GLU A 212 15.37 -3.83 -2.49
CA GLU A 212 14.97 -4.43 -1.21
C GLU A 212 14.15 -5.70 -1.46
N LEU A 213 14.37 -6.71 -0.64
CA LEU A 213 13.63 -7.96 -0.63
C LEU A 213 13.32 -8.35 0.81
N GLU A 214 12.05 -8.25 1.16
CA GLU A 214 11.54 -8.72 2.44
C GLU A 214 11.06 -10.17 2.33
N TYR A 215 11.49 -11.03 3.23
CA TYR A 215 11.16 -12.46 3.25
C TYR A 215 10.84 -12.99 4.65
N GLU A 216 10.71 -12.10 5.62
CA GLU A 216 10.29 -12.41 6.99
C GLU A 216 8.91 -11.83 7.26
N ASN A 217 8.12 -12.54 8.05
CA ASN A 217 6.81 -12.10 8.52
C ASN A 217 6.87 -11.71 10.00
N PHE A 218 5.93 -10.90 10.42
CA PHE A 218 5.68 -10.57 11.82
C PHE A 218 4.20 -10.84 12.16
N ASN A 219 3.92 -11.01 13.45
CA ASN A 219 2.56 -11.08 13.95
C ASN A 219 2.01 -9.67 14.13
N ALA A 220 0.76 -9.45 13.71
CA ALA A 220 0.09 -8.17 13.86
C ALA A 220 -1.30 -8.36 14.48
N ALA A 221 -1.66 -7.46 15.40
CA ALA A 221 -2.98 -7.43 15.99
C ALA A 221 -3.43 -5.98 16.18
N THR A 222 -4.75 -5.75 16.10
CA THR A 222 -5.37 -4.48 16.50
C THR A 222 -6.14 -4.71 17.79
N ALA A 223 -5.82 -3.94 18.83
CA ALA A 223 -6.52 -3.96 20.09
C ALA A 223 -7.33 -2.68 20.27
N LYS A 224 -8.62 -2.82 20.59
CA LYS A 224 -9.49 -1.69 20.97
C LYS A 224 -9.82 -1.77 22.44
N VAL A 225 -9.45 -0.74 23.19
CA VAL A 225 -9.67 -0.64 24.64
C VAL A 225 -10.65 0.48 24.93
N ARG A 226 -11.73 0.14 25.62
CA ARG A 226 -12.78 1.11 25.98
C ARG A 226 -12.82 1.37 27.46
N PHE A 227 -12.85 2.64 27.83
CA PHE A 227 -13.05 3.11 29.19
C PHE A 227 -14.41 3.79 29.30
N PHE A 228 -15.13 3.44 30.36
CA PHE A 228 -16.43 4.04 30.64
C PHE A 228 -16.32 4.91 31.89
N GLY A 229 -16.76 6.14 31.77
CA GLY A 229 -16.74 7.13 32.83
C GLY A 229 -18.14 7.42 33.36
N LEU A 230 -18.19 8.26 34.35
CA LEU A 230 -19.42 8.84 34.92
C LEU A 230 -19.26 10.36 34.91
N SER A 231 -19.90 11.01 33.94
CA SER A 231 -19.86 12.47 33.80
C SER A 231 -20.79 13.10 34.84
N ILE A 232 -20.24 14.04 35.60
CA ILE A 232 -20.98 14.83 36.61
C ILE A 232 -20.52 16.28 36.50
N HIS A 233 -21.42 17.24 36.73
CA HIS A 233 -21.07 18.65 36.75
C HIS A 233 -19.91 18.90 37.71
N PRO A 234 -18.84 19.60 37.27
CA PRO A 234 -17.61 19.77 38.08
C PRO A 234 -17.83 20.25 39.51
N GLY A 235 -18.82 21.11 39.73
CA GLY A 235 -19.17 21.61 41.08
C GLY A 235 -19.67 20.55 42.06
N TYR A 236 -20.05 19.34 41.55
CA TYR A 236 -20.58 18.23 42.35
C TYR A 236 -19.79 16.93 42.16
N ALA A 237 -18.64 17.00 41.48
CA ALA A 237 -17.87 15.86 41.02
C ALA A 237 -17.07 15.14 42.11
N LYS A 238 -16.77 15.82 43.23
CA LYS A 238 -15.90 15.27 44.29
C LYS A 238 -16.42 13.93 44.81
N GLY A 239 -15.61 12.89 44.67
CA GLY A 239 -15.91 11.51 45.08
C GLY A 239 -17.01 10.81 44.30
N LYS A 240 -17.42 11.35 43.12
CA LYS A 240 -18.52 10.80 42.31
C LYS A 240 -18.15 10.66 40.83
N MET A 241 -17.45 11.64 40.25
CA MET A 241 -17.09 11.63 38.84
C MET A 241 -16.00 10.60 38.59
N VAL A 242 -16.16 9.86 37.49
CA VAL A 242 -15.12 9.03 36.90
C VAL A 242 -14.87 9.57 35.48
N ASN A 243 -13.68 10.05 35.25
CA ASN A 243 -13.31 10.61 33.94
C ASN A 243 -12.65 9.55 33.07
N ALA A 244 -13.33 9.13 32.01
CA ALA A 244 -12.81 8.13 31.10
C ALA A 244 -11.51 8.55 30.40
N LEU A 245 -11.34 9.85 30.10
CA LEU A 245 -10.09 10.38 29.53
C LEU A 245 -8.90 10.19 30.49
N THR A 246 -9.09 10.46 31.79
CA THR A 246 -8.04 10.25 32.79
C THR A 246 -7.65 8.76 32.86
N LEU A 247 -8.63 7.86 32.92
CA LEU A 247 -8.37 6.41 32.93
C LEU A 247 -7.61 5.96 31.70
N ALA A 248 -7.95 6.47 30.53
CA ALA A 248 -7.26 6.13 29.28
C ALA A 248 -5.81 6.64 29.27
N CYS A 249 -5.56 7.86 29.79
CA CYS A 249 -4.20 8.38 29.94
C CYS A 249 -3.36 7.57 30.94
N GLU A 250 -3.95 7.16 32.06
CA GLU A 250 -3.29 6.29 33.05
C GLU A 250 -2.94 4.94 32.46
N PHE A 251 -3.87 4.35 31.68
CA PHE A 251 -3.64 3.08 30.99
C PHE A 251 -2.48 3.18 29.97
N GLN A 252 -2.43 4.26 29.18
CA GLN A 252 -1.33 4.46 28.23
C GLN A 252 0.05 4.48 28.91
N GLN A 253 0.14 4.95 30.14
CA GLN A 253 1.40 5.02 30.89
C GLN A 253 1.89 3.66 31.39
N VAL A 254 1.08 2.60 31.31
CA VAL A 254 1.48 1.24 31.71
C VAL A 254 2.40 0.59 30.68
N PHE A 255 2.31 1.02 29.42
CA PHE A 255 3.14 0.44 28.36
C PHE A 255 4.59 0.91 28.45
N PRO A 256 5.56 0.05 28.09
CA PRO A 256 6.95 0.42 28.01
C PRO A 256 7.18 1.59 27.04
N VAL A 257 7.88 2.62 27.51
CA VAL A 257 8.10 3.85 26.71
C VAL A 257 9.03 3.66 25.52
N ASP A 258 9.72 2.52 25.44
CA ASP A 258 10.67 2.21 24.38
C ASP A 258 10.11 1.20 23.38
N GLU A 259 8.94 0.58 23.66
CA GLU A 259 8.27 -0.36 22.74
C GLU A 259 7.23 0.39 21.88
N VAL A 260 7.70 1.36 21.11
CA VAL A 260 6.93 2.18 20.17
C VAL A 260 7.65 2.26 18.83
N PRO A 261 6.96 2.45 17.69
CA PRO A 261 7.58 2.46 16.36
C PRO A 261 8.75 3.43 16.21
N GLU A 262 8.69 4.56 16.93
CA GLU A 262 9.71 5.61 16.87
C GLU A 262 11.03 5.21 17.56
N LYS A 263 11.05 4.08 18.29
CA LYS A 263 12.22 3.64 19.08
C LYS A 263 12.63 2.20 18.84
N THR A 264 11.83 1.45 18.10
CA THR A 264 12.10 0.04 17.77
C THR A 264 12.69 -0.09 16.39
N ASP A 265 13.55 -1.08 16.21
CA ASP A 265 14.12 -1.49 14.94
C ASP A 265 14.29 -3.01 14.87
N GLY A 266 14.64 -3.53 13.67
CA GLY A 266 14.87 -4.94 13.45
C GLY A 266 13.65 -5.80 13.81
N LYS A 267 13.82 -6.70 14.77
CA LYS A 267 12.77 -7.63 15.24
C LYS A 267 12.14 -7.22 16.57
N ALA A 268 12.32 -6.00 17.03
CA ALA A 268 11.68 -5.51 18.23
C ALA A 268 10.20 -5.29 18.03
N GLY A 269 9.36 -5.83 18.91
CA GLY A 269 7.93 -5.60 18.91
C GLY A 269 7.55 -4.22 19.44
N PHE A 270 6.32 -3.77 19.16
CA PHE A 270 5.83 -2.48 19.63
C PHE A 270 4.32 -2.44 19.86
N TYR A 271 3.90 -1.47 20.68
CA TYR A 271 2.51 -1.06 20.90
C TYR A 271 2.33 0.37 20.36
N HIS A 272 1.70 0.49 19.21
CA HIS A 272 1.44 1.80 18.58
C HIS A 272 0.02 2.27 18.86
N LEU A 273 -0.12 3.37 19.63
CA LEU A 273 -1.41 4.02 19.82
C LEU A 273 -1.75 4.81 18.54
N GLU A 274 -2.70 4.30 17.77
CA GLU A 274 -3.11 4.83 16.46
C GLU A 274 -4.26 5.83 16.55
N ASP A 275 -5.20 5.60 17.47
CA ASP A 275 -6.36 6.48 17.66
C ASP A 275 -6.73 6.58 19.14
N PHE A 276 -7.13 7.79 19.53
CA PHE A 276 -7.60 8.14 20.86
C PHE A 276 -8.81 9.04 20.72
N SER A 277 -10.00 8.49 20.88
CA SER A 277 -11.25 9.23 20.68
C SER A 277 -12.22 9.06 21.84
N GLY A 278 -12.99 10.10 22.13
CA GLY A 278 -14.02 10.08 23.17
C GLY A 278 -14.12 11.32 24.02
N ASP A 279 -14.82 11.17 25.14
CA ASP A 279 -15.10 12.23 26.13
C ASP A 279 -15.06 11.70 27.59
N ILE A 280 -15.53 12.50 28.52
CA ILE A 280 -15.57 12.15 29.97
C ILE A 280 -16.36 10.86 30.21
N GLY A 281 -17.41 10.59 29.40
CA GLY A 281 -18.28 9.45 29.56
C GLY A 281 -17.77 8.16 28.96
N GLN A 282 -17.04 8.25 27.87
CA GLN A 282 -16.46 7.10 27.19
C GLN A 282 -15.26 7.47 26.35
N VAL A 283 -14.22 6.65 26.38
CA VAL A 283 -13.03 6.75 25.52
C VAL A 283 -12.75 5.40 24.87
N GLU A 284 -12.36 5.42 23.61
CA GLU A 284 -11.79 4.27 22.90
C GLU A 284 -10.35 4.59 22.50
N LEU A 285 -9.43 3.67 22.79
CA LEU A 285 -8.07 3.64 22.29
C LEU A 285 -7.96 2.51 21.26
N THR A 286 -7.30 2.78 20.15
CA THR A 286 -6.95 1.76 19.14
C THR A 286 -5.44 1.61 19.10
N TYR A 287 -4.96 0.39 19.33
CA TYR A 287 -3.55 0.03 19.26
C TYR A 287 -3.29 -0.89 18.07
N LEU A 288 -2.26 -0.60 17.32
CA LEU A 288 -1.60 -1.55 16.44
C LEU A 288 -0.47 -2.23 17.23
N ILE A 289 -0.49 -3.54 17.29
CA ILE A 289 0.52 -4.34 17.97
C ILE A 289 1.25 -5.17 16.93
N ARG A 290 2.59 -5.14 16.96
CA ARG A 290 3.43 -5.98 16.10
C ARG A 290 4.52 -6.62 16.91
N ASP A 291 4.81 -7.90 16.61
CA ASP A 291 5.92 -8.64 17.19
C ASP A 291 6.31 -9.79 16.25
N PHE A 292 7.56 -10.24 16.32
CA PHE A 292 8.02 -11.45 15.63
C PHE A 292 7.76 -12.71 16.45
N ASP A 293 7.58 -12.58 17.77
CA ASP A 293 7.15 -13.66 18.66
C ASP A 293 5.61 -13.71 18.74
N GLU A 294 5.04 -14.93 18.99
CA GLU A 294 3.60 -15.15 19.14
C GLU A 294 3.06 -14.70 20.51
#